data_caaa4ad60da931066e23227a6d571438
#
_entry.id   caaa4ad60da931066e23227a6d571438
#
_cell.length_a   1.000
_cell.length_b   1.000
_cell.length_c   1.000
_cell.angle_alpha   90.00
_cell.angle_beta   90.00
_cell.angle_gamma   90.00
#
_symmetry.space_group_name_H-M   'P 1'
#
loop_
_entity.id
_entity.type
_entity.pdbx_description
1 polymer ?
#
loop_
_entity_poly.entity_id
_entity_poly.type
_entity_poly.pdbx_seq_one_letter_code
_entity_poly.pdbx_strand_id
1 'polypeptide(L)'
;YLYVKNPAENGALYFKLNDNWKAVDGFVTVKEGVETGDPGYEDGADYYIEGLFVYVGPSGGDTAARLSTGNTGKDAWTGTLFDEVWVDEGAKKTDLTDETGKVYDMEVTALLHQASDGEGGNLAADADTWAKDQAGKLAGGVDGVGSDEGL
;
A
#
# COMPACT_ATOMS: atom_id res chain seq x y z
N TYR A 1 -2.13 -2.48 7.55
CA TYR A 1 -1.24 -1.80 6.59
C TYR A 1 -0.83 -2.75 5.49
N LEU A 2 -0.69 -2.21 4.30
CA LEU A 2 -0.09 -2.92 3.17
C LEU A 2 1.07 -2.09 2.63
N TYR A 3 2.18 -2.75 2.33
CA TYR A 3 3.30 -2.12 1.64
C TYR A 3 3.35 -2.65 0.21
N VAL A 4 3.33 -1.72 -0.75
CA VAL A 4 3.43 -2.04 -2.18
C VAL A 4 4.84 -1.69 -2.65
N LYS A 5 5.55 -2.68 -3.17
CA LYS A 5 6.84 -2.52 -3.83
C LYS A 5 6.65 -2.65 -5.34
N ASN A 6 7.03 -1.61 -6.05
CA ASN A 6 6.86 -1.53 -7.49
C ASN A 6 8.23 -1.31 -8.16
N PRO A 7 8.86 -2.35 -8.69
CA PRO A 7 10.17 -2.24 -9.28
C PRO A 7 10.18 -1.63 -10.68
N ALA A 8 9.02 -1.44 -11.30
CA ALA A 8 8.94 -0.78 -12.61
C ALA A 8 9.51 0.64 -12.53
N GLU A 9 10.26 1.03 -13.54
CA GLU A 9 10.99 2.30 -13.54
C GLU A 9 10.17 3.43 -14.16
N ASN A 10 10.53 4.65 -13.81
CA ASN A 10 9.99 5.88 -14.40
C ASN A 10 8.46 6.03 -14.27
N GLY A 11 7.88 5.45 -13.23
CA GLY A 11 6.44 5.51 -13.03
C GLY A 11 5.63 4.78 -14.10
N ALA A 12 6.24 3.76 -14.71
CA ALA A 12 5.60 3.02 -15.79
C ALA A 12 4.34 2.28 -15.38
N LEU A 13 4.26 1.86 -14.11
CA LEU A 13 3.07 1.25 -13.52
C LEU A 13 2.56 2.11 -12.38
N TYR A 14 1.26 2.33 -12.32
CA TYR A 14 0.64 3.12 -11.26
C TYR A 14 -0.78 2.63 -10.97
N PHE A 15 -1.33 3.06 -9.85
CA PHE A 15 -2.66 2.65 -9.40
C PHE A 15 -3.34 3.76 -8.59
N LYS A 16 -4.62 3.60 -8.37
CA LYS A 16 -5.44 4.45 -7.51
C LYS A 16 -5.97 3.60 -6.35
N LEU A 17 -6.03 4.17 -5.15
CA LEU A 17 -6.53 3.46 -3.98
C LEU A 17 -8.06 3.35 -3.99
N ASN A 18 -8.56 2.24 -3.48
CA ASN A 18 -9.96 2.13 -3.11
C ASN A 18 -10.26 2.96 -1.86
N ASP A 19 -11.49 3.40 -1.72
CA ASP A 19 -11.91 4.40 -0.73
C ASP A 19 -11.66 4.04 0.73
N ASN A 20 -11.51 2.75 1.03
CA ASN A 20 -11.28 2.29 2.40
C ASN A 20 -9.82 2.36 2.83
N TRP A 21 -8.96 2.84 1.96
CA TRP A 21 -7.52 2.92 2.17
C TRP A 21 -7.01 4.33 2.04
N LYS A 22 -5.94 4.63 2.77
CA LYS A 22 -5.21 5.90 2.65
C LYS A 22 -3.72 5.68 2.52
N ALA A 23 -3.07 6.59 1.81
CA ALA A 23 -1.62 6.66 1.79
C ALA A 23 -1.11 7.14 3.15
N VAL A 24 -0.03 6.53 3.63
CA VAL A 24 0.68 6.99 4.82
C VAL A 24 1.62 8.10 4.40
N ASP A 25 1.35 9.31 4.85
CA ASP A 25 2.07 10.52 4.45
C ASP A 25 3.58 10.39 4.72
N GLY A 26 4.39 10.73 3.74
CA GLY A 26 5.85 10.59 3.82
C GLY A 26 6.38 9.19 3.48
N PHE A 27 5.50 8.20 3.26
CA PHE A 27 5.88 6.80 3.00
C PHE A 27 5.33 6.28 1.68
N VAL A 28 4.96 7.15 0.78
CA VAL A 28 4.46 6.79 -0.55
C VAL A 28 5.19 7.56 -1.63
N THR A 29 5.24 6.98 -2.82
CA THR A 29 5.65 7.66 -4.04
C THR A 29 4.42 7.92 -4.88
N VAL A 30 4.12 9.17 -5.12
CA VAL A 30 2.97 9.62 -5.90
C VAL A 30 3.29 9.60 -7.38
N LYS A 31 2.35 9.17 -8.19
CA LYS A 31 2.43 9.29 -9.64
C LYS A 31 1.95 10.67 -10.06
N GLU A 32 2.85 11.47 -10.58
CA GLU A 32 2.57 12.82 -11.06
C GLU A 32 2.17 12.80 -12.53
N GLY A 33 1.47 13.83 -12.95
CA GLY A 33 1.24 14.12 -14.37
C GLY A 33 0.21 13.23 -15.07
N VAL A 34 -0.65 12.54 -14.32
CA VAL A 34 -1.78 11.80 -14.92
C VAL A 34 -2.82 12.81 -15.40
N GLU A 35 -3.09 12.81 -16.69
CA GLU A 35 -3.95 13.81 -17.34
C GLU A 35 -5.14 13.16 -18.03
N THR A 36 -6.11 13.97 -18.43
CA THR A 36 -7.24 13.54 -19.25
C THR A 36 -6.74 12.79 -20.47
N GLY A 37 -7.27 11.58 -20.66
CA GLY A 37 -6.88 10.69 -21.75
C GLY A 37 -5.87 9.63 -21.36
N ASP A 38 -5.20 9.79 -20.23
CA ASP A 38 -4.29 8.76 -19.71
C ASP A 38 -5.07 7.56 -19.14
N PRO A 39 -4.45 6.37 -19.11
CA PRO A 39 -5.10 5.21 -18.51
C PRO A 39 -5.50 5.47 -17.07
N GLY A 40 -6.75 5.13 -16.74
CA GLY A 40 -7.27 5.26 -15.38
C GLY A 40 -7.58 6.67 -14.91
N TYR A 41 -7.49 7.66 -15.77
CA TYR A 41 -7.74 9.04 -15.37
C TYR A 41 -9.13 9.23 -14.76
N GLU A 42 -9.17 9.90 -13.62
CA GLU A 42 -10.37 10.34 -12.93
C GLU A 42 -10.08 11.71 -12.32
N ASP A 43 -10.95 12.68 -12.56
CA ASP A 43 -10.76 14.04 -12.11
C ASP A 43 -10.68 14.11 -10.57
N GLY A 44 -9.64 14.77 -10.07
CA GLY A 44 -9.41 14.92 -8.63
C GLY A 44 -8.84 13.70 -7.92
N ALA A 45 -8.55 12.60 -8.62
CA ALA A 45 -7.98 11.41 -8.01
C ALA A 45 -6.46 11.55 -7.82
N ASP A 46 -5.95 10.88 -6.78
CA ASP A 46 -4.54 10.71 -6.53
C ASP A 46 -4.07 9.34 -7.03
N TYR A 47 -2.87 9.30 -7.61
CA TYR A 47 -2.28 8.09 -8.16
C TYR A 47 -0.96 7.79 -7.48
N TYR A 48 -0.65 6.51 -7.32
CA TYR A 48 0.52 6.06 -6.57
C TYR A 48 1.34 5.07 -7.36
N ILE A 49 2.64 5.07 -7.09
CA ILE A 49 3.59 4.11 -7.65
C ILE A 49 3.87 3.02 -6.64
N GLU A 50 4.19 3.38 -5.41
CA GLU A 50 4.49 2.43 -4.33
C GLU A 50 4.38 3.09 -2.98
N GLY A 51 4.48 2.32 -1.93
CA GLY A 51 4.59 2.80 -0.57
C GLY A 51 3.73 2.09 0.43
N LEU A 52 3.55 2.75 1.57
CA LEU A 52 2.79 2.24 2.71
C LEU A 52 1.36 2.81 2.69
N PHE A 53 0.40 1.91 2.80
CA PHE A 53 -1.01 2.26 2.81
C PHE A 53 -1.70 1.68 4.04
N VAL A 54 -2.66 2.41 4.57
CA VAL A 54 -3.38 2.01 5.78
C VAL A 54 -4.86 1.81 5.47
N TYR A 55 -5.40 0.71 5.98
CA TYR A 55 -6.83 0.48 5.94
C TYR A 55 -7.51 1.34 7.00
N VAL A 56 -8.41 2.21 6.57
CA VAL A 56 -9.13 3.14 7.45
C VAL A 56 -10.62 2.81 7.56
N GLY A 57 -11.09 1.86 6.79
CA GLY A 57 -12.47 1.43 6.80
C GLY A 57 -13.42 2.36 6.05
N PRO A 58 -14.72 2.01 6.01
CA PRO A 58 -15.71 2.76 5.24
C PRO A 58 -15.95 4.17 5.74
N SER A 59 -15.63 4.46 6.99
CA SER A 59 -15.81 5.79 7.58
C SER A 59 -14.75 6.81 7.16
N GLY A 60 -13.67 6.35 6.50
CA GLY A 60 -12.66 7.25 5.95
C GLY A 60 -11.84 8.00 7.00
N GLY A 61 -11.62 7.41 8.16
CA GLY A 61 -10.79 8.01 9.22
C GLY A 61 -9.34 8.19 8.83
N ASP A 62 -8.55 8.77 9.71
CA ASP A 62 -7.12 8.99 9.49
C ASP A 62 -6.24 7.95 10.18
N THR A 63 -6.82 7.06 10.94
CA THR A 63 -6.11 6.01 11.67
C THR A 63 -6.50 4.63 11.18
N ALA A 64 -5.62 3.66 11.41
CA ALA A 64 -5.88 2.28 11.07
C ALA A 64 -7.19 1.79 11.70
N ALA A 65 -8.05 1.20 10.89
CA ALA A 65 -9.27 0.56 11.37
C ALA A 65 -8.94 -0.83 11.90
N ARG A 66 -9.71 -1.27 12.88
CA ARG A 66 -9.60 -2.62 13.42
C ARG A 66 -10.33 -3.61 12.54
N LEU A 67 -9.72 -4.78 12.38
CA LEU A 67 -10.41 -5.92 11.79
C LEU A 67 -11.00 -6.78 12.90
N SER A 68 -12.21 -7.28 12.67
CA SER A 68 -12.88 -8.15 13.61
C SER A 68 -12.15 -9.49 13.75
N THR A 69 -12.10 -10.02 14.95
CA THR A 69 -11.59 -11.36 15.21
C THR A 69 -12.55 -12.47 14.79
N GLY A 70 -13.80 -12.13 14.49
CA GLY A 70 -14.77 -13.06 13.96
C GLY A 70 -14.50 -13.38 12.49
N ASN A 71 -14.70 -14.63 12.11
CA ASN A 71 -14.47 -15.06 10.73
C ASN A 71 -15.63 -14.72 9.78
N THR A 72 -16.56 -13.91 10.21
CA THR A 72 -17.77 -13.62 9.45
C THR A 72 -18.06 -12.13 9.42
N GLY A 73 -18.47 -11.67 8.25
CA GLY A 73 -18.99 -10.34 8.09
C GLY A 73 -17.97 -9.33 7.53
N LYS A 74 -18.46 -8.14 7.32
CA LYS A 74 -17.74 -7.05 6.67
C LYS A 74 -16.52 -6.58 7.45
N ASP A 75 -16.55 -6.73 8.77
CA ASP A 75 -15.50 -6.22 9.64
C ASP A 75 -14.24 -7.07 9.65
N ALA A 76 -14.29 -8.25 9.02
CA ALA A 76 -13.13 -9.13 8.85
C ALA A 76 -12.39 -8.89 7.52
N TRP A 77 -12.91 -8.00 6.67
CA TRP A 77 -12.38 -7.74 5.33
C TRP A 77 -11.98 -6.31 5.14
N THR A 78 -10.84 -6.09 4.51
CA THR A 78 -10.43 -4.75 4.06
C THR A 78 -10.97 -4.39 2.68
N GLY A 79 -11.40 -5.38 1.93
CA GLY A 79 -11.56 -5.22 0.49
C GLY A 79 -10.21 -5.09 -0.21
N THR A 80 -10.22 -4.78 -1.49
CA THR A 80 -9.01 -4.62 -2.28
C THR A 80 -8.37 -3.26 -2.06
N LEU A 81 -7.05 -3.22 -2.09
CA LEU A 81 -6.29 -1.97 -2.01
C LEU A 81 -6.48 -1.14 -3.27
N PHE A 82 -6.40 -1.77 -4.41
CA PHE A 82 -6.69 -1.19 -5.72
C PHE A 82 -7.28 -2.29 -6.64
N ASP A 83 -8.04 -1.88 -7.63
CA ASP A 83 -8.71 -2.81 -8.56
C ASP A 83 -7.93 -2.98 -9.85
N GLU A 84 -7.18 -1.97 -10.25
CA GLU A 84 -6.46 -1.96 -11.51
C GLU A 84 -5.08 -1.33 -11.36
N VAL A 85 -4.15 -1.82 -12.15
CA VAL A 85 -2.83 -1.24 -12.35
C VAL A 85 -2.75 -0.80 -13.79
N TRP A 86 -2.32 0.43 -14.03
CA TRP A 86 -2.23 1.00 -15.36
C TRP A 86 -0.78 1.16 -15.79
N VAL A 87 -0.55 1.07 -17.09
CA VAL A 87 0.74 1.31 -17.71
C VAL A 87 0.74 2.74 -18.25
N ASP A 88 1.77 3.51 -17.89
CA ASP A 88 1.94 4.87 -18.39
C ASP A 88 2.07 4.87 -19.93
N GLU A 89 1.47 5.84 -20.59
CA GLU A 89 1.49 5.92 -22.06
C GLU A 89 2.90 6.04 -22.63
N GLY A 90 3.80 6.70 -21.91
CA GLY A 90 5.20 6.87 -22.29
C GLY A 90 6.11 5.70 -21.89
N ALA A 91 5.56 4.65 -21.28
CA ALA A 91 6.37 3.54 -20.80
C ALA A 91 7.08 2.81 -21.93
N LYS A 92 8.33 2.45 -21.66
CA LYS A 92 9.15 1.64 -22.56
C LYS A 92 9.24 0.22 -22.00
N LYS A 93 9.52 -0.73 -22.87
CA LYS A 93 9.75 -2.12 -22.45
C LYS A 93 10.80 -2.21 -21.35
N THR A 94 11.86 -1.42 -21.44
CA THR A 94 12.95 -1.40 -20.45
C THR A 94 12.51 -0.87 -19.08
N ASP A 95 11.43 -0.09 -19.01
CA ASP A 95 10.88 0.39 -17.74
C ASP A 95 10.11 -0.72 -17.00
N LEU A 96 9.64 -1.73 -17.73
CA LEU A 96 8.79 -2.80 -17.23
C LEU A 96 9.52 -4.13 -17.04
N THR A 97 10.78 -4.19 -17.41
CA THR A 97 11.57 -5.44 -17.39
C THR A 97 12.89 -5.25 -16.67
N ASP A 98 13.38 -6.34 -16.06
CA ASP A 98 14.70 -6.38 -15.45
C ASP A 98 15.82 -6.54 -16.51
N GLU A 99 17.06 -6.63 -16.05
CA GLU A 99 18.24 -6.79 -16.91
C GLU A 99 18.19 -8.03 -17.80
N THR A 100 17.45 -9.06 -17.38
CA THR A 100 17.29 -10.31 -18.12
C THR A 100 16.12 -10.30 -19.09
N GLY A 101 15.34 -9.20 -19.12
CA GLY A 101 14.13 -9.08 -19.92
C GLY A 101 12.88 -9.68 -19.28
N LYS A 102 12.96 -10.07 -18.02
CA LYS A 102 11.79 -10.54 -17.27
C LYS A 102 10.96 -9.36 -16.82
N VAL A 103 9.64 -9.45 -17.00
CA VAL A 103 8.69 -8.43 -16.56
C VAL A 103 8.71 -8.30 -15.04
N TYR A 104 8.76 -7.08 -14.53
CA TYR A 104 8.68 -6.80 -13.10
C TYR A 104 7.31 -7.16 -12.55
N ASP A 105 7.32 -7.74 -11.36
CA ASP A 105 6.11 -7.99 -10.56
C ASP A 105 6.01 -6.96 -9.44
N MET A 106 4.81 -6.45 -9.22
CA MET A 106 4.51 -5.67 -8.02
C MET A 106 4.31 -6.63 -6.85
N GLU A 107 4.91 -6.30 -5.71
CA GLU A 107 4.79 -7.09 -4.49
C GLU A 107 3.99 -6.33 -3.46
N VAL A 108 3.02 -7.00 -2.83
CA VAL A 108 2.22 -6.43 -1.75
C VAL A 108 2.47 -7.24 -0.49
N THR A 109 2.96 -6.56 0.55
CA THR A 109 3.25 -7.18 1.85
C THR A 109 2.23 -6.69 2.87
N ALA A 110 1.53 -7.61 3.52
CA ALA A 110 0.60 -7.28 4.59
C ALA A 110 1.35 -7.10 5.92
N LEU A 111 1.05 -6.02 6.62
CA LEU A 111 1.62 -5.68 7.93
C LEU A 111 0.47 -5.61 8.93
N LEU A 112 0.34 -6.64 9.75
CA LEU A 112 -0.71 -6.77 10.76
C LEU A 112 -0.13 -6.52 12.13
N HIS A 113 -0.83 -5.71 12.93
CA HIS A 113 -0.43 -5.39 14.28
C HIS A 113 -1.61 -5.58 15.25
N GLN A 114 -1.30 -5.94 16.47
CA GLN A 114 -2.28 -6.05 17.53
C GLN A 114 -2.98 -4.70 17.75
N ALA A 115 -4.30 -4.71 17.89
CA ALA A 115 -5.10 -3.50 18.04
C ALA A 115 -5.23 -3.01 19.47
N SER A 116 -5.06 -3.90 20.45
CA SER A 116 -5.16 -3.56 21.87
C SER A 116 -4.19 -4.40 22.69
N ASP A 117 -3.87 -3.91 23.90
CA ASP A 117 -3.00 -4.62 24.84
C ASP A 117 -3.72 -5.69 25.68
N GLY A 118 -4.99 -5.91 25.44
CA GLY A 118 -5.80 -6.84 26.24
C GLY A 118 -6.33 -6.26 27.54
N GLU A 119 -5.92 -5.05 27.91
CA GLU A 119 -6.32 -4.35 29.13
C GLU A 119 -7.12 -3.06 28.83
N GLY A 120 -7.60 -2.93 27.61
CA GLY A 120 -8.35 -1.77 27.13
C GLY A 120 -7.50 -0.68 26.50
N GLY A 121 -6.20 -0.88 26.41
CA GLY A 121 -5.30 0.04 25.72
C GLY A 121 -5.49 0.00 24.21
N ASN A 122 -5.34 1.16 23.55
CA ASN A 122 -5.42 1.31 22.12
C ASN A 122 -4.00 1.40 21.55
N LEU A 123 -3.62 0.43 20.72
CA LEU A 123 -2.28 0.35 20.13
C LEU A 123 -2.20 0.94 18.71
N ALA A 124 -3.15 1.79 18.30
CA ALA A 124 -3.13 2.36 16.95
C ALA A 124 -1.86 3.18 16.66
N ALA A 125 -1.38 3.96 17.64
CA ALA A 125 -0.14 4.72 17.47
C ALA A 125 1.08 3.81 17.39
N ASP A 126 1.11 2.73 18.18
CA ASP A 126 2.20 1.75 18.13
C ASP A 126 2.21 1.01 16.80
N ALA A 127 1.03 0.65 16.29
CA ALA A 127 0.88 0.01 15.00
C ALA A 127 1.40 0.91 13.87
N ASP A 128 1.08 2.20 13.92
CA ASP A 128 1.55 3.18 12.93
C ASP A 128 3.07 3.29 12.94
N THR A 129 3.67 3.45 14.10
CA THR A 129 5.13 3.51 14.26
C THR A 129 5.80 2.24 13.76
N TRP A 130 5.27 1.09 14.13
CA TRP A 130 5.79 -0.20 13.70
C TRP A 130 5.69 -0.38 12.18
N ALA A 131 4.54 -0.06 11.60
CA ALA A 131 4.33 -0.20 10.15
C ALA A 131 5.29 0.70 9.36
N LYS A 132 5.53 1.91 9.81
CA LYS A 132 6.50 2.82 9.19
C LYS A 132 7.92 2.28 9.26
N ASP A 133 8.30 1.67 10.37
CA ASP A 133 9.61 1.03 10.51
C ASP A 133 9.75 -0.15 9.55
N GLN A 134 8.73 -1.00 9.46
CA GLN A 134 8.71 -2.12 8.53
C GLN A 134 8.76 -1.66 7.07
N ALA A 135 8.04 -0.59 6.73
CA ALA A 135 8.07 -0.02 5.39
C ALA A 135 9.48 0.46 5.01
N GLY A 136 10.20 1.06 5.94
CA GLY A 136 11.58 1.46 5.72
C GLY A 136 12.49 0.27 5.42
N LYS A 137 12.31 -0.84 6.12
CA LYS A 137 13.06 -2.08 5.88
C LYS A 137 12.73 -2.69 4.53
N LEU A 138 11.45 -2.75 4.17
CA LEU A 138 10.99 -3.26 2.88
C LEU A 138 11.53 -2.43 1.71
N ALA A 139 11.51 -1.13 1.85
CA ALA A 139 12.08 -0.22 0.85
C ALA A 139 13.57 -0.44 0.66
N GLY A 140 14.28 -0.81 1.74
CA GLY A 140 15.70 -1.16 1.69
C GLY A 140 16.01 -2.57 1.20
N GLY A 141 14.98 -3.38 0.88
CA GLY A 141 15.17 -4.75 0.39
C GLY A 141 15.56 -5.75 1.46
N VAL A 142 15.19 -5.51 2.73
CA VAL A 142 15.48 -6.40 3.84
C VAL A 142 14.44 -7.53 3.90
N ASP A 143 14.91 -8.77 3.84
CA ASP A 143 14.06 -9.95 3.97
C ASP A 143 13.69 -10.22 5.43
N GLY A 144 12.61 -10.98 5.64
CA GLY A 144 12.19 -11.39 6.97
C GLY A 144 11.59 -10.27 7.81
N VAL A 145 11.13 -9.23 7.18
CA VAL A 145 10.48 -8.10 7.81
C VAL A 145 9.26 -8.56 8.60
N GLY A 146 9.15 -8.08 9.83
CA GLY A 146 7.99 -8.33 10.69
C GLY A 146 7.91 -9.71 11.30
N SER A 147 8.92 -10.56 11.13
CA SER A 147 8.84 -11.94 11.61
C SER A 147 8.84 -12.05 13.14
N ASP A 148 9.71 -11.37 13.84
CA ASP A 148 9.78 -11.49 15.29
C ASP A 148 9.98 -10.17 16.03
N GLU A 149 10.43 -9.17 15.37
CA GLU A 149 10.94 -7.95 16.00
C GLU A 149 9.87 -7.02 16.54
N GLY A 150 8.65 -7.20 16.14
CA GLY A 150 7.52 -6.40 16.60
C GLY A 150 6.54 -7.14 17.48
N LEU A 151 6.87 -8.35 17.83
CA LEU A 151 5.92 -9.24 18.51
C LEU A 151 6.38 -9.60 19.92
#